data_0c9f7eefd295dcf34fb2765c3c70ddcf
#
_entry.id   0c9f7eefd295dcf34fb2765c3c70ddcf
#
_cell.length_a   1.000
_cell.length_b   1.000
_cell.length_c   1.000
_cell.angle_alpha   90.00
_cell.angle_beta   90.00
_cell.angle_gamma   90.00
#
_symmetry.space_group_name_H-M   'P 1'
#
loop_
_entity.id
_entity.type
_entity.pdbx_description
1 polymer ?
#
loop_
_entity_poly.entity_id
_entity_poly.type
_entity_poly.pdbx_seq_one_letter_code
_entity_poly.pdbx_strand_id
1 'polypeptide(L)'
;EERQVLRFEADRIESGGLPLPTRTDGEAEKITEKEETYFYSYDACDGRRSTGKAKAGCRISAGVKAGGYRELGVVFSVCGAGVREPMLHSTGFRAEDGNPDIHTRSRAGVRMSWREMTAWQIIEEQKACRKELEERAGFSSDMAVCLAKSASQFIAKRESTGGDTILAGFPFFEDWGRDTMIALPGVCLSTRRYDEARSILRTFARYEKDALMPNLFPEGGEEPMYNTVDAALLFINCVWLYYDATEDLAFVEEMYPVMERILEGYRKGTRFGIHMDQDGLIMAGEGLDQVTWMDVRVGEILPTPRHGKPVEVNAYWYNALCIMAAFSRKRGGDGAEYERLAEKVRGSFAEAFWMEEKHCLKDVISGTDADTQIRCNQIWAISMPFTMLDPERERQVVDTVFEKLYTPYGLRTLSQDDPQFRPSYGGEVLERDLAYHQGTVWAYPLGAYYLAYLKVNGRNGEERKRAEEYVRDQMQVLESALREGCIGQLPEIYDGENPVSSKGCFAQAWSVGEILRVYEHLEKVSE
;
A
#
# COMPACT_ATOMS: atom_id res chain seq x y z
N GLU A 1 -6.49 -21.74 -45.26
CA GLU A 1 -5.74 -21.30 -44.07
C GLU A 1 -6.26 -19.92 -43.65
N GLU A 2 -7.08 -19.85 -42.60
CA GLU A 2 -7.43 -18.57 -41.98
C GLU A 2 -6.23 -18.09 -41.15
N ARG A 3 -5.66 -16.97 -41.53
CA ARG A 3 -4.65 -16.27 -40.72
C ARG A 3 -5.32 -15.41 -39.67
N GLN A 4 -5.24 -15.78 -38.41
CA GLN A 4 -5.55 -14.86 -37.32
C GLN A 4 -4.37 -13.92 -37.08
N VAL A 5 -4.61 -12.63 -37.22
CA VAL A 5 -3.62 -11.59 -36.95
C VAL A 5 -3.92 -11.00 -35.57
N LEU A 6 -3.03 -11.24 -34.62
CA LEU A 6 -3.08 -10.58 -33.33
C LEU A 6 -2.36 -9.23 -33.43
N ARG A 7 -3.10 -8.15 -33.28
CA ARG A 7 -2.55 -6.80 -33.18
C ARG A 7 -2.25 -6.50 -31.70
N PHE A 8 -0.99 -6.28 -31.38
CA PHE A 8 -0.57 -5.69 -30.13
C PHE A 8 -0.23 -4.22 -30.38
N GLU A 9 -1.06 -3.34 -29.87
CA GLU A 9 -0.81 -1.91 -29.87
C GLU A 9 -0.11 -1.59 -28.55
N ALA A 10 1.18 -1.22 -28.61
CA ALA A 10 1.90 -0.73 -27.46
C ALA A 10 1.69 0.78 -27.38
N ASP A 11 1.01 1.25 -26.35
CA ASP A 11 1.04 2.67 -26.01
C ASP A 11 2.47 3.08 -25.71
N ARG A 12 2.98 4.00 -26.49
CA ARG A 12 4.33 4.53 -26.32
C ARG A 12 4.28 5.54 -25.20
N ILE A 13 4.68 5.14 -24.00
CA ILE A 13 5.18 6.09 -23.02
C ILE A 13 6.46 6.66 -23.64
N GLU A 14 6.45 7.91 -24.04
CA GLU A 14 7.62 8.60 -24.56
C GLU A 14 8.61 8.89 -23.43
N SER A 15 9.44 7.91 -23.13
CA SER A 15 10.73 8.16 -22.51
C SER A 15 11.81 7.79 -23.52
N GLY A 16 12.29 8.77 -24.25
CA GLY A 16 13.58 8.73 -24.91
C GLY A 16 13.76 7.83 -26.13
N GLY A 17 12.74 7.54 -26.94
CA GLY A 17 12.95 7.13 -28.35
C GLY A 17 13.59 5.77 -28.62
N LEU A 18 13.70 4.85 -27.68
CA LEU A 18 14.29 3.53 -27.92
C LEU A 18 13.22 2.48 -28.27
N PRO A 19 13.44 1.64 -29.33
CA PRO A 19 12.52 0.57 -29.67
C PRO A 19 12.56 -0.52 -28.59
N LEU A 20 11.36 -0.98 -28.17
CA LEU A 20 11.23 -2.14 -27.30
C LEU A 20 11.72 -3.41 -28.02
N PRO A 21 12.73 -4.12 -27.55
CA PRO A 21 13.09 -5.41 -28.12
C PRO A 21 11.97 -6.41 -27.85
N THR A 22 11.47 -7.03 -28.90
CA THR A 22 10.40 -8.03 -28.87
C THR A 22 10.95 -9.40 -29.22
N ARG A 23 10.60 -10.44 -28.45
CA ARG A 23 10.86 -11.83 -28.78
C ARG A 23 9.54 -12.58 -28.96
N THR A 24 9.44 -13.33 -30.02
CA THR A 24 8.25 -14.12 -30.36
C THR A 24 8.64 -15.39 -31.10
N ASP A 25 7.87 -16.45 -30.93
CA ASP A 25 7.98 -17.71 -31.69
C ASP A 25 7.13 -17.65 -32.98
N GLY A 26 6.53 -16.51 -33.31
CA GLY A 26 5.81 -16.25 -34.56
C GLY A 26 6.60 -15.36 -35.51
N GLU A 27 6.08 -15.18 -36.71
CA GLU A 27 6.62 -14.23 -37.67
C GLU A 27 6.26 -12.82 -37.19
N ALA A 28 7.28 -11.98 -36.94
CA ALA A 28 7.11 -10.59 -36.53
C ALA A 28 7.41 -9.65 -37.69
N GLU A 29 6.48 -8.77 -38.02
CA GLU A 29 6.63 -7.73 -39.03
C GLU A 29 6.73 -6.39 -38.35
N LYS A 30 7.78 -5.61 -38.62
CA LYS A 30 7.90 -4.25 -38.15
C LYS A 30 6.93 -3.35 -38.94
N ILE A 31 5.94 -2.78 -38.26
CA ILE A 31 5.02 -1.82 -38.88
C ILE A 31 5.70 -0.45 -38.82
N THR A 32 6.05 0.10 -39.98
CA THR A 32 6.49 1.48 -40.11
C THR A 32 5.28 2.37 -40.37
N GLU A 33 4.99 3.26 -39.40
CA GLU A 33 4.33 4.55 -39.61
C GLU A 33 2.82 4.59 -39.87
N LYS A 34 1.99 3.91 -39.09
CA LYS A 34 0.59 4.34 -38.99
C LYS A 34 0.34 4.93 -37.59
N GLU A 35 0.16 6.27 -37.56
CA GLU A 35 -0.26 6.96 -36.36
C GLU A 35 -1.79 6.90 -36.27
N GLU A 36 -2.32 6.37 -35.17
CA GLU A 36 -3.76 6.30 -34.91
C GLU A 36 -4.11 7.15 -33.67
N THR A 37 -5.30 7.74 -33.67
CA THR A 37 -5.78 8.51 -32.52
C THR A 37 -6.62 7.63 -31.65
N TYR A 38 -6.31 7.57 -30.37
CA TYR A 38 -7.03 6.80 -29.37
C TYR A 38 -7.80 7.72 -28.44
N PHE A 39 -8.93 7.25 -27.97
CA PHE A 39 -9.73 7.89 -26.95
C PHE A 39 -9.62 7.11 -25.64
N TYR A 40 -9.19 7.79 -24.59
CA TYR A 40 -9.05 7.22 -23.25
C TYR A 40 -10.25 7.63 -22.40
N SER A 41 -11.20 6.72 -22.25
CA SER A 41 -12.45 6.96 -21.52
C SER A 41 -12.20 7.34 -20.06
N TYR A 42 -11.19 6.73 -19.44
CA TYR A 42 -10.79 7.02 -18.07
C TYR A 42 -10.33 8.47 -17.88
N ASP A 43 -9.42 8.94 -18.73
CA ASP A 43 -8.95 10.33 -18.70
C ASP A 43 -10.08 11.33 -19.00
N ALA A 44 -11.06 10.96 -19.83
CA ALA A 44 -12.24 11.77 -20.08
C ALA A 44 -13.12 11.92 -18.83
N CYS A 45 -13.30 10.85 -18.05
CA CYS A 45 -14.06 10.88 -16.79
C CYS A 45 -13.37 11.75 -15.73
N ASP A 46 -12.03 11.82 -15.78
CA ASP A 46 -11.21 12.59 -14.85
C ASP A 46 -11.02 14.06 -15.29
N GLY A 47 -11.60 14.50 -16.40
CA GLY A 47 -11.40 15.84 -16.96
C GLY A 47 -10.00 16.06 -17.54
N ARG A 48 -9.21 15.00 -17.75
CA ARG A 48 -7.89 15.06 -18.37
C ARG A 48 -7.97 15.03 -19.88
N ARG A 49 -6.83 15.26 -20.55
CA ARG A 49 -6.74 15.12 -22.00
C ARG A 49 -7.01 13.66 -22.40
N SER A 50 -8.17 13.38 -22.96
CA SER A 50 -8.70 12.06 -23.27
C SER A 50 -8.34 11.52 -24.65
N THR A 51 -7.55 12.25 -25.43
CA THR A 51 -7.12 11.81 -26.76
C THR A 51 -5.61 11.83 -26.89
N GLY A 52 -5.05 10.77 -27.44
CA GLY A 52 -3.63 10.64 -27.71
C GLY A 52 -3.39 10.00 -29.07
N LYS A 53 -2.18 10.08 -29.55
CA LYS A 53 -1.74 9.42 -30.78
C LYS A 53 -0.75 8.32 -30.43
N ALA A 54 -0.93 7.13 -30.99
CA ALA A 54 0.01 6.03 -30.86
C ALA A 54 0.38 5.47 -32.21
N LYS A 55 1.58 4.91 -32.31
CA LYS A 55 2.07 4.22 -33.50
C LYS A 55 2.17 2.72 -33.22
N ALA A 56 1.62 1.90 -34.10
CA ALA A 56 1.82 0.45 -34.01
C ALA A 56 3.30 0.11 -34.24
N GLY A 57 3.93 -0.59 -33.29
CA GLY A 57 5.36 -0.93 -33.34
C GLY A 57 5.68 -2.20 -34.12
N CYS A 58 4.83 -3.22 -34.02
CA CYS A 58 5.02 -4.48 -34.74
C CYS A 58 3.69 -5.23 -34.93
N ARG A 59 3.66 -6.12 -35.91
CA ARG A 59 2.61 -7.12 -36.12
C ARG A 59 3.21 -8.49 -35.93
N ILE A 60 2.53 -9.34 -35.15
CA ILE A 60 2.93 -10.72 -34.95
C ILE A 60 1.84 -11.59 -35.56
N SER A 61 2.23 -12.55 -36.42
CA SER A 61 1.30 -13.46 -37.07
C SER A 61 1.76 -14.91 -36.93
N ALA A 62 0.80 -15.80 -36.79
CA ALA A 62 1.03 -17.24 -36.78
C ALA A 62 -0.06 -17.95 -37.58
N GLY A 63 0.34 -18.93 -38.42
CA GLY A 63 -0.60 -19.76 -39.16
C GLY A 63 -1.20 -20.83 -38.26
N VAL A 64 -2.55 -20.97 -38.27
CA VAL A 64 -3.26 -22.05 -37.56
C VAL A 64 -4.12 -22.81 -38.57
N LYS A 65 -4.05 -24.15 -38.55
CA LYS A 65 -4.93 -24.98 -39.40
C LYS A 65 -6.35 -24.99 -38.88
N ALA A 66 -7.33 -25.11 -39.73
CA ALA A 66 -8.73 -25.20 -39.33
C ALA A 66 -8.93 -26.33 -38.31
N GLY A 67 -9.59 -26.05 -37.20
CA GLY A 67 -9.81 -26.96 -36.07
C GLY A 67 -8.61 -27.19 -35.15
N GLY A 68 -7.47 -26.54 -35.40
CA GLY A 68 -6.29 -26.55 -34.54
C GLY A 68 -6.18 -25.32 -33.69
N TYR A 69 -5.27 -25.35 -32.71
CA TYR A 69 -4.84 -24.18 -31.96
C TYR A 69 -3.31 -24.08 -31.96
N ARG A 70 -2.81 -22.90 -31.75
CA ARG A 70 -1.37 -22.63 -31.56
C ARG A 70 -1.20 -21.58 -30.50
N GLU A 71 -0.38 -21.84 -29.53
CA GLU A 71 0.04 -20.84 -28.55
C GLU A 71 1.20 -20.01 -29.11
N LEU A 72 1.16 -18.72 -28.87
CA LEU A 72 2.19 -17.76 -29.30
C LEU A 72 2.74 -17.03 -28.07
N GLY A 73 4.02 -17.26 -27.80
CA GLY A 73 4.72 -16.55 -26.72
C GLY A 73 5.27 -15.22 -27.22
N VAL A 74 4.96 -14.13 -26.53
CA VAL A 74 5.48 -12.79 -26.82
C VAL A 74 5.99 -12.18 -25.52
N VAL A 75 7.22 -11.67 -25.55
CA VAL A 75 7.85 -10.98 -24.42
C VAL A 75 8.31 -9.60 -24.87
N PHE A 76 7.88 -8.59 -24.13
CA PHE A 76 8.36 -7.23 -24.28
C PHE A 76 9.29 -6.91 -23.11
N SER A 77 10.41 -6.24 -23.37
CA SER A 77 11.34 -5.78 -22.35
C SER A 77 11.64 -4.31 -22.52
N VAL A 78 11.72 -3.58 -21.41
CA VAL A 78 12.08 -2.17 -21.37
C VAL A 78 13.53 -2.04 -20.92
N CYS A 79 14.35 -1.38 -21.74
CA CYS A 79 15.73 -1.08 -21.40
C CYS A 79 15.84 0.42 -21.07
N GLY A 80 16.33 0.77 -19.89
CA GLY A 80 16.66 2.15 -19.54
C GLY A 80 17.89 2.65 -20.30
N ALA A 81 18.00 3.97 -20.48
CA ALA A 81 19.18 4.60 -21.08
C ALA A 81 20.40 4.35 -20.16
N GLY A 82 21.40 3.66 -20.67
CA GLY A 82 22.62 3.33 -19.91
C GLY A 82 22.65 1.92 -19.32
N VAL A 83 21.54 1.18 -19.30
CA VAL A 83 21.49 -0.21 -18.88
C VAL A 83 21.85 -1.10 -20.06
N ARG A 84 22.93 -1.86 -19.95
CA ARG A 84 23.37 -2.80 -21.01
C ARG A 84 22.43 -3.99 -21.15
N GLU A 85 21.54 -4.21 -20.17
CA GLU A 85 20.55 -5.30 -20.17
C GLU A 85 19.18 -4.79 -19.66
N PRO A 86 18.04 -5.28 -20.26
CA PRO A 86 16.73 -4.89 -19.79
C PRO A 86 16.47 -5.45 -18.39
N MET A 87 15.90 -4.61 -17.52
CA MET A 87 15.36 -5.11 -16.26
C MET A 87 14.10 -5.93 -16.57
N LEU A 88 14.19 -7.23 -16.42
CA LEU A 88 13.03 -8.04 -16.13
C LEU A 88 12.62 -7.68 -14.70
N HIS A 89 11.42 -7.18 -14.48
CA HIS A 89 10.85 -7.11 -13.15
C HIS A 89 10.64 -8.55 -12.65
N SER A 90 11.72 -9.16 -12.19
CA SER A 90 11.68 -10.44 -11.51
C SER A 90 11.68 -10.16 -10.03
N THR A 91 10.53 -10.23 -9.44
CA THR A 91 10.40 -10.34 -8.00
C THR A 91 11.05 -11.67 -7.59
N GLY A 92 12.26 -11.60 -7.03
CA GLY A 92 12.82 -12.75 -6.34
C GLY A 92 14.15 -13.33 -6.82
N PHE A 93 14.98 -12.63 -7.60
CA PHE A 93 16.32 -13.11 -7.89
C PHE A 93 17.37 -12.48 -6.96
N ARG A 94 17.99 -13.29 -6.11
CA ARG A 94 19.24 -12.92 -5.43
C ARG A 94 20.38 -12.88 -6.45
N ALA A 95 21.02 -11.73 -6.60
CA ALA A 95 22.40 -11.69 -7.09
C ALA A 95 23.29 -12.10 -5.90
N GLU A 96 23.73 -13.35 -5.86
CA GLU A 96 24.90 -13.70 -5.07
C GLU A 96 26.13 -13.17 -5.84
N ASP A 97 26.97 -12.40 -5.11
CA ASP A 97 28.25 -11.89 -5.56
C ASP A 97 28.25 -10.77 -6.62
N GLY A 98 27.93 -9.54 -6.21
CA GLY A 98 28.52 -8.28 -6.72
C GLY A 98 28.68 -8.08 -8.24
N ASN A 99 28.11 -8.93 -9.09
CA ASN A 99 28.25 -8.88 -10.53
C ASN A 99 26.91 -8.47 -11.17
N PRO A 100 26.85 -7.41 -12.00
CA PRO A 100 25.62 -6.87 -12.58
C PRO A 100 24.96 -7.76 -13.65
N ASP A 101 25.45 -8.97 -13.88
CA ASP A 101 24.84 -9.91 -14.82
C ASP A 101 23.62 -10.59 -14.19
N ILE A 102 22.42 -10.22 -14.65
CA ILE A 102 21.17 -10.89 -14.27
C ILE A 102 21.18 -12.29 -14.91
N HIS A 103 21.53 -13.28 -14.12
CA HIS A 103 21.50 -14.68 -14.50
C HIS A 103 20.26 -15.38 -13.93
N THR A 104 19.42 -15.93 -14.79
CA THR A 104 18.31 -16.81 -14.40
C THR A 104 18.86 -18.21 -14.11
N ARG A 105 18.41 -18.85 -13.01
CA ARG A 105 18.70 -20.27 -12.75
C ARG A 105 17.78 -21.13 -13.60
N SER A 106 18.31 -21.83 -14.61
CA SER A 106 17.59 -22.96 -15.20
C SER A 106 17.59 -24.15 -14.23
N ARG A 107 16.56 -24.99 -14.26
CA ARG A 107 16.49 -26.25 -13.50
C ARG A 107 17.72 -27.16 -13.65
N ALA A 108 18.57 -26.90 -14.65
CA ALA A 108 19.78 -27.69 -14.97
C ALA A 108 21.09 -27.07 -14.42
N GLY A 109 21.02 -26.00 -13.61
CA GLY A 109 22.23 -25.37 -13.04
C GLY A 109 23.07 -24.53 -14.00
N VAL A 110 22.65 -24.39 -15.27
CA VAL A 110 23.31 -23.55 -16.28
C VAL A 110 22.66 -22.15 -16.22
N ARG A 111 23.46 -21.14 -15.92
CA ARG A 111 23.01 -19.73 -15.97
C ARG A 111 23.00 -19.29 -17.44
N MET A 112 21.82 -19.07 -18.01
CA MET A 112 21.66 -18.44 -19.33
C MET A 112 21.32 -16.97 -19.18
N SER A 113 21.93 -16.12 -19.99
CA SER A 113 21.49 -14.74 -20.13
C SER A 113 20.07 -14.74 -20.71
N TRP A 114 19.16 -13.87 -20.18
CA TRP A 114 17.81 -13.73 -20.73
C TRP A 114 17.82 -13.43 -22.24
N ARG A 115 18.93 -12.85 -22.78
CA ARG A 115 19.15 -12.62 -24.23
C ARG A 115 19.26 -13.90 -25.03
N GLU A 116 19.62 -15.01 -24.40
CA GLU A 116 19.77 -16.33 -25.02
C GLU A 116 18.50 -17.17 -24.88
N MET A 117 17.52 -16.72 -24.06
CA MET A 117 16.26 -17.42 -23.83
C MET A 117 15.25 -17.16 -24.95
N THR A 118 14.49 -18.17 -25.32
CA THR A 118 13.30 -18.04 -26.17
C THR A 118 12.15 -17.39 -25.39
N ALA A 119 11.12 -16.87 -26.07
CA ALA A 119 9.94 -16.34 -25.44
C ALA A 119 9.27 -17.37 -24.52
N TRP A 120 9.21 -18.63 -24.93
CA TRP A 120 8.64 -19.71 -24.10
C TRP A 120 9.47 -19.98 -22.84
N GLN A 121 10.78 -20.00 -22.94
CA GLN A 121 11.63 -20.13 -21.74
C GLN A 121 11.41 -19.01 -20.75
N ILE A 122 11.27 -17.78 -21.21
CA ILE A 122 10.97 -16.63 -20.35
C ILE A 122 9.59 -16.78 -19.70
N ILE A 123 8.57 -17.20 -20.45
CA ILE A 123 7.21 -17.43 -19.92
C ILE A 123 7.21 -18.54 -18.86
N GLU A 124 7.88 -19.66 -19.13
CA GLU A 124 7.96 -20.77 -18.16
C GLU A 124 8.75 -20.38 -16.91
N GLU A 125 9.81 -19.59 -17.04
CA GLU A 125 10.54 -19.04 -15.90
C GLU A 125 9.62 -18.12 -15.05
N GLN A 126 8.85 -17.24 -15.70
CA GLN A 126 7.89 -16.39 -14.99
C GLN A 126 6.77 -17.19 -14.29
N LYS A 127 6.29 -18.27 -14.92
CA LYS A 127 5.34 -19.20 -14.26
C LYS A 127 5.97 -19.87 -13.04
N ALA A 128 7.24 -20.32 -13.16
CA ALA A 128 7.95 -20.93 -12.06
C ALA A 128 8.16 -19.94 -10.89
N CYS A 129 8.55 -18.69 -11.18
CA CYS A 129 8.66 -17.63 -10.17
C CYS A 129 7.32 -17.37 -9.46
N ARG A 130 6.22 -17.27 -10.21
CA ARG A 130 4.89 -17.08 -9.61
C ARG A 130 4.51 -18.25 -8.71
N LYS A 131 4.80 -19.48 -9.12
CA LYS A 131 4.56 -20.67 -8.30
C LYS A 131 5.39 -20.66 -7.02
N GLU A 132 6.66 -20.26 -7.10
CA GLU A 132 7.51 -20.11 -5.91
C GLU A 132 6.96 -19.04 -4.95
N LEU A 133 6.40 -17.93 -5.47
CA LEU A 133 5.74 -16.92 -4.66
C LEU A 133 4.51 -17.47 -3.94
N GLU A 134 3.67 -18.25 -4.61
CA GLU A 134 2.51 -18.91 -4.02
C GLU A 134 2.94 -19.87 -2.90
N GLU A 135 3.92 -20.73 -3.17
CA GLU A 135 4.45 -21.71 -2.20
C GLU A 135 5.07 -20.99 -0.99
N ARG A 136 5.81 -19.90 -1.21
CA ARG A 136 6.39 -19.08 -0.12
C ARG A 136 5.32 -18.41 0.71
N ALA A 137 4.36 -17.75 0.08
CA ALA A 137 3.27 -17.06 0.76
C ALA A 137 2.42 -18.02 1.60
N GLY A 138 2.20 -19.26 1.12
CA GLY A 138 1.57 -20.34 1.87
C GLY A 138 0.09 -20.12 2.18
N PHE A 139 -0.61 -19.31 1.37
CA PHE A 139 -2.06 -19.17 1.44
C PHE A 139 -2.79 -20.32 0.77
N SER A 140 -3.98 -20.63 1.26
CA SER A 140 -4.83 -21.72 0.77
C SER A 140 -6.00 -21.26 -0.09
N SER A 141 -6.55 -20.06 0.13
CA SER A 141 -7.66 -19.53 -0.67
C SER A 141 -7.17 -18.92 -1.98
N ASP A 142 -7.93 -19.13 -3.06
CA ASP A 142 -7.61 -18.61 -4.39
C ASP A 142 -7.43 -17.10 -4.40
N MET A 143 -8.25 -16.38 -3.63
CA MET A 143 -8.18 -14.93 -3.53
C MET A 143 -6.88 -14.47 -2.86
N ALA A 144 -6.50 -15.08 -1.73
CA ALA A 144 -5.25 -14.73 -1.04
C ALA A 144 -4.03 -15.05 -1.91
N VAL A 145 -4.05 -16.18 -2.63
CA VAL A 145 -3.02 -16.56 -3.61
C VAL A 145 -2.94 -15.53 -4.74
N CYS A 146 -4.08 -15.09 -5.26
CA CYS A 146 -4.13 -14.03 -6.28
C CYS A 146 -3.53 -12.72 -5.77
N LEU A 147 -3.94 -12.28 -4.58
CA LEU A 147 -3.41 -11.05 -3.97
C LEU A 147 -1.92 -11.16 -3.63
N ALA A 148 -1.42 -12.32 -3.22
CA ALA A 148 0.02 -12.52 -2.97
C ALA A 148 0.87 -12.37 -4.25
N LYS A 149 0.35 -12.83 -5.40
CA LYS A 149 0.97 -12.57 -6.71
C LYS A 149 0.91 -11.09 -7.06
N SER A 150 -0.21 -10.43 -6.81
CA SER A 150 -0.42 -9.01 -7.07
C SER A 150 0.49 -8.15 -6.21
N ALA A 151 0.65 -8.48 -4.94
CA ALA A 151 1.57 -7.82 -4.01
C ALA A 151 3.01 -7.79 -4.55
N SER A 152 3.44 -8.87 -5.22
CA SER A 152 4.78 -8.95 -5.79
C SER A 152 5.06 -7.90 -6.87
N GLN A 153 4.03 -7.37 -7.52
CA GLN A 153 4.16 -6.41 -8.61
C GLN A 153 4.49 -5.00 -8.12
N PHE A 154 4.23 -4.70 -6.84
CA PHE A 154 4.57 -3.41 -6.24
C PHE A 154 6.01 -3.34 -5.74
N ILE A 155 6.68 -4.48 -5.56
CA ILE A 155 8.07 -4.52 -5.09
C ILE A 155 9.02 -4.28 -6.26
N ALA A 156 9.84 -3.25 -6.15
CA ALA A 156 10.81 -2.84 -7.17
C ALA A 156 12.19 -2.60 -6.56
N LYS A 157 13.22 -2.60 -7.41
CA LYS A 157 14.55 -2.11 -7.05
C LYS A 157 14.64 -0.62 -7.33
N ARG A 158 15.05 0.15 -6.33
CA ARG A 158 15.33 1.58 -6.50
C ARG A 158 16.79 1.77 -6.90
N GLU A 159 17.02 2.28 -8.10
CA GLU A 159 18.37 2.49 -8.64
C GLU A 159 19.20 3.45 -7.77
N SER A 160 18.60 4.57 -7.33
CA SER A 160 19.28 5.60 -6.53
C SER A 160 19.76 5.10 -5.16
N THR A 161 19.14 4.07 -4.57
CA THR A 161 19.50 3.53 -3.27
C THR A 161 20.11 2.13 -3.33
N GLY A 162 19.97 1.44 -4.46
CA GLY A 162 20.35 0.03 -4.65
C GLY A 162 19.53 -0.96 -3.83
N GLY A 163 18.50 -0.49 -3.09
CA GLY A 163 17.64 -1.29 -2.23
C GLY A 163 16.29 -1.62 -2.86
N ASP A 164 15.51 -2.42 -2.15
CA ASP A 164 14.12 -2.69 -2.50
C ASP A 164 13.22 -1.53 -2.08
N THR A 165 12.10 -1.37 -2.78
CA THR A 165 11.06 -0.41 -2.46
C THR A 165 9.68 -0.94 -2.83
N ILE A 166 8.61 -0.26 -2.38
CA ILE A 166 7.23 -0.52 -2.77
C ILE A 166 6.73 0.69 -3.55
N LEU A 167 6.28 0.47 -4.78
CA LEU A 167 5.54 1.46 -5.55
C LEU A 167 4.12 1.53 -5.00
N ALA A 168 3.65 2.74 -4.70
CA ALA A 168 2.38 2.93 -4.00
C ALA A 168 1.18 2.52 -4.84
N GLY A 169 1.20 2.80 -6.15
CA GLY A 169 0.08 2.43 -7.01
C GLY A 169 0.26 2.74 -8.50
N PHE A 170 -0.37 1.96 -9.34
CA PHE A 170 -0.30 2.10 -10.78
C PHE A 170 -1.57 2.76 -11.33
N PRO A 171 -1.43 3.69 -12.32
CA PRO A 171 -0.19 4.09 -12.99
C PRO A 171 0.42 5.39 -12.44
N PHE A 172 -0.11 5.99 -11.35
CA PHE A 172 0.16 7.38 -11.00
C PHE A 172 1.19 7.59 -9.91
N PHE A 173 1.37 6.62 -9.01
CA PHE A 173 2.18 6.80 -7.81
C PHE A 173 3.51 6.06 -7.90
N GLU A 174 4.53 6.76 -7.45
CA GLU A 174 5.88 6.26 -7.28
C GLU A 174 6.05 5.66 -5.87
N ASP A 175 7.21 5.82 -5.29
CA ASP A 175 7.57 5.37 -3.96
C ASP A 175 7.19 6.43 -2.91
N TRP A 176 6.10 6.18 -2.22
CA TRP A 176 5.61 7.02 -1.13
C TRP A 176 5.81 6.31 0.21
N GLY A 177 6.44 7.03 1.18
CA GLY A 177 6.84 6.44 2.45
C GLY A 177 5.68 6.01 3.32
N ARG A 178 4.63 6.81 3.44
CA ARG A 178 3.41 6.44 4.15
C ARG A 178 2.81 5.17 3.57
N ASP A 179 2.63 5.16 2.26
CA ASP A 179 2.05 4.03 1.52
C ASP A 179 2.90 2.77 1.68
N THR A 180 4.22 2.92 1.59
CA THR A 180 5.16 1.83 1.84
C THR A 180 5.00 1.26 3.24
N MET A 181 4.91 2.10 4.28
CA MET A 181 4.79 1.62 5.67
C MET A 181 3.43 0.97 5.96
N ILE A 182 2.35 1.41 5.31
CA ILE A 182 1.03 0.76 5.41
C ILE A 182 1.01 -0.54 4.62
N ALA A 183 1.59 -0.56 3.42
CA ALA A 183 1.57 -1.73 2.54
C ALA A 183 2.53 -2.84 2.97
N LEU A 184 3.71 -2.51 3.53
CA LEU A 184 4.80 -3.46 3.82
C LEU A 184 4.37 -4.67 4.66
N PRO A 185 3.55 -4.54 5.72
CA PRO A 185 3.11 -5.71 6.48
C PRO A 185 2.41 -6.75 5.59
N GLY A 186 1.47 -6.34 4.75
CA GLY A 186 0.76 -7.27 3.86
C GLY A 186 1.58 -7.68 2.65
N VAL A 187 2.20 -6.73 1.96
CA VAL A 187 2.95 -6.97 0.73
C VAL A 187 4.21 -7.81 0.97
N CYS A 188 4.91 -7.58 2.08
CA CYS A 188 6.15 -8.29 2.38
C CYS A 188 6.01 -9.34 3.49
N LEU A 189 5.46 -8.99 4.66
CA LEU A 189 5.47 -9.92 5.80
C LEU A 189 4.45 -11.04 5.61
N SER A 190 3.21 -10.73 5.24
CA SER A 190 2.18 -11.75 4.98
C SER A 190 2.54 -12.68 3.83
N THR A 191 3.41 -12.25 2.90
CA THR A 191 3.93 -13.08 1.79
C THR A 191 5.29 -13.70 2.08
N ARG A 192 5.81 -13.57 3.32
CA ARG A 192 7.12 -14.09 3.80
C ARG A 192 8.32 -13.57 2.98
N ARG A 193 8.25 -12.32 2.54
CA ARG A 193 9.34 -11.60 1.85
C ARG A 193 10.15 -10.77 2.84
N TYR A 194 10.74 -11.46 3.80
CA TYR A 194 11.43 -10.83 4.93
C TYR A 194 12.72 -10.11 4.52
N ASP A 195 13.42 -10.58 3.51
CA ASP A 195 14.64 -9.94 3.00
C ASP A 195 14.31 -8.60 2.33
N GLU A 196 13.25 -8.55 1.53
CA GLU A 196 12.76 -7.33 0.89
C GLU A 196 12.24 -6.33 1.94
N ALA A 197 11.47 -6.78 2.95
CA ALA A 197 11.03 -5.93 4.06
C ALA A 197 12.22 -5.29 4.78
N ARG A 198 13.23 -6.07 5.08
CA ARG A 198 14.47 -5.64 5.75
C ARG A 198 15.25 -4.63 4.91
N SER A 199 15.35 -4.86 3.59
CA SER A 199 15.99 -3.95 2.63
C SER A 199 15.28 -2.60 2.58
N ILE A 200 13.94 -2.61 2.53
CA ILE A 200 13.10 -1.41 2.53
C ILE A 200 13.27 -0.63 3.84
N LEU A 201 13.10 -1.29 4.99
CA LEU A 201 13.22 -0.65 6.30
C LEU A 201 14.62 -0.05 6.52
N ARG A 202 15.71 -0.72 6.09
CA ARG A 202 17.06 -0.17 6.11
C ARG A 202 17.20 1.08 5.24
N THR A 203 16.57 1.09 4.08
CA THR A 203 16.61 2.26 3.20
C THR A 203 15.94 3.45 3.88
N PHE A 204 14.73 3.28 4.40
CA PHE A 204 14.04 4.36 5.11
C PHE A 204 14.81 4.83 6.35
N ALA A 205 15.38 3.91 7.13
CA ALA A 205 16.20 4.24 8.30
C ALA A 205 17.44 5.10 7.95
N ARG A 206 18.07 4.88 6.79
CA ARG A 206 19.22 5.68 6.31
C ARG A 206 18.84 7.10 5.91
N TYR A 207 17.61 7.28 5.46
CA TYR A 207 17.07 8.56 5.01
C TYR A 207 16.21 9.26 6.06
N GLU A 208 16.15 8.72 7.31
CA GLU A 208 15.55 9.45 8.42
C GLU A 208 16.23 10.79 8.59
N LYS A 209 15.45 11.87 8.67
CA LYS A 209 15.94 13.25 8.83
C LYS A 209 14.99 14.02 9.74
N ASP A 210 15.53 14.64 10.77
CA ASP A 210 14.77 15.45 11.74
C ASP A 210 13.59 14.65 12.37
N ALA A 211 13.81 13.37 12.67
CA ALA A 211 12.82 12.43 13.19
C ALA A 211 11.66 12.10 12.24
N LEU A 212 11.76 12.47 10.96
CA LEU A 212 10.77 12.18 9.94
C LEU A 212 11.30 11.15 8.95
N MET A 213 10.39 10.36 8.39
CA MET A 213 10.66 9.47 7.26
C MET A 213 10.39 10.17 5.94
N PRO A 214 11.11 9.82 4.87
CA PRO A 214 10.77 10.27 3.52
C PRO A 214 9.31 9.96 3.20
N ASN A 215 8.57 10.96 2.71
CA ASN A 215 7.21 10.74 2.21
C ASN A 215 7.19 10.49 0.69
N LEU A 216 8.09 11.10 -0.06
CA LEU A 216 8.30 10.83 -1.48
C LEU A 216 9.79 10.75 -1.75
N PHE A 217 10.22 9.69 -2.43
CA PHE A 217 11.54 9.60 -3.06
C PHE A 217 11.39 10.00 -4.54
N PRO A 218 11.82 11.21 -4.94
CA PRO A 218 11.71 11.63 -6.32
C PRO A 218 12.58 10.77 -7.25
N GLU A 219 12.16 10.62 -8.50
CA GLU A 219 13.01 10.07 -9.55
C GLU A 219 14.23 10.98 -9.78
N GLY A 220 15.36 10.39 -10.19
CA GLY A 220 16.56 11.16 -10.56
C GLY A 220 17.49 11.58 -9.42
N GLY A 221 17.22 11.15 -8.16
CA GLY A 221 18.14 11.34 -7.03
C GLY A 221 18.05 12.73 -6.39
N GLU A 222 16.94 13.44 -6.53
CA GLU A 222 16.64 14.66 -5.78
C GLU A 222 16.44 14.34 -4.28
N GLU A 223 16.50 15.37 -3.41
CA GLU A 223 16.25 15.18 -1.98
C GLU A 223 14.81 14.69 -1.74
N PRO A 224 14.59 13.68 -0.85
CA PRO A 224 13.26 13.22 -0.49
C PRO A 224 12.42 14.31 0.17
N MET A 225 11.11 14.22 0.00
CA MET A 225 10.15 15.06 0.73
C MET A 225 9.83 14.44 2.10
N TYR A 226 9.62 15.28 3.12
CA TYR A 226 9.42 14.84 4.52
C TYR A 226 8.11 15.35 5.14
N ASN A 227 7.12 15.67 4.35
CA ASN A 227 5.85 16.32 4.76
C ASN A 227 4.81 15.32 5.29
N THR A 228 5.18 14.50 6.27
CA THR A 228 4.28 13.50 6.85
C THR A 228 4.50 13.30 8.35
N VAL A 229 3.40 13.17 9.12
CA VAL A 229 3.43 12.92 10.56
C VAL A 229 3.27 11.44 10.92
N ASP A 230 2.79 10.62 10.01
CA ASP A 230 2.44 9.22 10.26
C ASP A 230 3.52 8.23 9.86
N ALA A 231 4.25 8.47 8.76
CA ALA A 231 5.21 7.50 8.21
C ALA A 231 6.30 7.08 9.21
N ALA A 232 6.80 7.99 10.05
CA ALA A 232 7.83 7.67 11.04
C ALA A 232 7.29 6.78 12.18
N LEU A 233 6.06 7.00 12.62
CA LEU A 233 5.40 6.16 13.63
C LEU A 233 5.03 4.79 13.06
N LEU A 234 4.58 4.76 11.80
CA LEU A 234 4.31 3.52 11.07
C LEU A 234 5.59 2.72 10.78
N PHE A 235 6.74 3.37 10.57
CA PHE A 235 8.03 2.68 10.49
C PHE A 235 8.32 1.87 11.77
N ILE A 236 8.09 2.46 12.95
CA ILE A 236 8.26 1.74 14.23
C ILE A 236 7.31 0.53 14.30
N ASN A 237 6.07 0.70 13.84
CA ASN A 237 5.11 -0.41 13.73
C ASN A 237 5.59 -1.51 12.76
N CYS A 238 6.15 -1.15 11.61
CA CYS A 238 6.70 -2.12 10.66
C CYS A 238 7.88 -2.92 11.24
N VAL A 239 8.77 -2.28 12.01
CA VAL A 239 9.86 -2.98 12.71
C VAL A 239 9.32 -3.97 13.75
N TRP A 240 8.25 -3.59 14.46
CA TRP A 240 7.58 -4.50 15.41
C TRP A 240 6.98 -5.72 14.70
N LEU A 241 6.19 -5.50 13.64
CA LEU A 241 5.56 -6.58 12.89
C LEU A 241 6.60 -7.48 12.19
N TYR A 242 7.71 -6.90 11.72
CA TYR A 242 8.83 -7.69 11.20
C TYR A 242 9.45 -8.58 12.29
N TYR A 243 9.67 -8.03 13.50
CA TYR A 243 10.17 -8.80 14.63
C TYR A 243 9.18 -9.92 15.04
N ASP A 244 7.90 -9.61 15.09
CA ASP A 244 6.85 -10.58 15.42
C ASP A 244 6.82 -11.77 14.44
N ALA A 245 7.06 -11.50 13.15
CA ALA A 245 7.11 -12.51 12.10
C ALA A 245 8.43 -13.31 12.03
N THR A 246 9.55 -12.78 12.53
CA THR A 246 10.89 -13.35 12.29
C THR A 246 11.72 -13.63 13.54
N GLU A 247 11.35 -13.04 14.67
CA GLU A 247 12.11 -13.03 15.93
C GLU A 247 13.55 -12.47 15.78
N ASP A 248 13.85 -11.72 14.68
CA ASP A 248 15.18 -11.15 14.39
C ASP A 248 15.51 -9.97 15.31
N LEU A 249 15.95 -10.26 16.51
CA LEU A 249 16.37 -9.25 17.48
C LEU A 249 17.60 -8.45 17.00
N ALA A 250 18.46 -9.06 16.18
CA ALA A 250 19.64 -8.34 15.65
C ALA A 250 19.22 -7.20 14.72
N PHE A 251 18.17 -7.38 13.93
CA PHE A 251 17.60 -6.31 13.13
C PHE A 251 16.94 -5.21 13.99
N VAL A 252 16.26 -5.60 15.08
CA VAL A 252 15.73 -4.63 16.04
C VAL A 252 16.86 -3.78 16.63
N GLU A 253 17.99 -4.39 17.03
CA GLU A 253 19.17 -3.67 17.52
C GLU A 253 19.71 -2.65 16.49
N GLU A 254 19.71 -3.03 15.22
CA GLU A 254 20.10 -2.14 14.11
C GLU A 254 19.17 -0.93 13.97
N MET A 255 17.85 -1.13 14.10
CA MET A 255 16.82 -0.10 13.92
C MET A 255 16.56 0.74 15.17
N TYR A 256 16.89 0.23 16.34
CA TYR A 256 16.55 0.85 17.62
C TYR A 256 17.00 2.31 17.76
N PRO A 257 18.25 2.69 17.40
CA PRO A 257 18.68 4.09 17.47
C PRO A 257 17.88 5.04 16.58
N VAL A 258 17.36 4.56 15.45
CA VAL A 258 16.50 5.35 14.55
C VAL A 258 15.14 5.57 15.22
N MET A 259 14.56 4.52 15.79
CA MET A 259 13.28 4.61 16.50
C MET A 259 13.37 5.54 17.72
N GLU A 260 14.49 5.50 18.48
CA GLU A 260 14.72 6.45 19.58
C GLU A 260 14.75 7.91 19.10
N ARG A 261 15.47 8.19 17.99
CA ARG A 261 15.50 9.56 17.41
C ARG A 261 14.12 10.03 16.97
N ILE A 262 13.32 9.15 16.38
CA ILE A 262 11.94 9.48 15.99
C ILE A 262 11.13 9.90 17.23
N LEU A 263 11.09 9.07 18.27
CA LEU A 263 10.32 9.40 19.47
C LEU A 263 10.82 10.67 20.15
N GLU A 264 12.12 10.86 20.22
CA GLU A 264 12.68 12.06 20.83
C GLU A 264 12.39 13.33 20.03
N GLY A 265 12.42 13.26 18.70
CA GLY A 265 12.02 14.37 17.84
C GLY A 265 10.54 14.72 17.98
N TYR A 266 9.66 13.72 18.06
CA TYR A 266 8.22 13.95 18.33
C TYR A 266 7.98 14.55 19.73
N ARG A 267 8.76 14.14 20.73
CA ARG A 267 8.68 14.73 22.09
C ARG A 267 9.15 16.18 22.12
N LYS A 268 10.25 16.52 21.47
CA LYS A 268 10.85 17.86 21.49
C LYS A 268 10.27 18.84 20.49
N GLY A 269 9.69 18.32 19.45
CA GLY A 269 9.21 19.06 18.29
C GLY A 269 10.15 18.94 17.07
N THR A 270 9.53 18.86 15.90
CA THR A 270 10.20 18.82 14.61
C THR A 270 9.43 19.68 13.60
N ARG A 271 9.66 19.50 12.29
CA ARG A 271 9.01 20.30 11.22
C ARG A 271 7.50 20.16 11.24
N PHE A 272 6.80 21.06 10.56
CA PHE A 272 5.35 21.06 10.35
C PHE A 272 4.53 21.12 11.64
N GLY A 273 5.05 21.80 12.67
CA GLY A 273 4.38 21.88 13.96
C GLY A 273 4.23 20.53 14.69
N ILE A 274 4.93 19.48 14.25
CA ILE A 274 4.86 18.16 14.87
C ILE A 274 5.58 18.18 16.20
N HIS A 275 4.84 17.99 17.30
CA HIS A 275 5.38 17.92 18.65
C HIS A 275 4.40 17.26 19.63
N MET A 276 4.93 16.78 20.74
CA MET A 276 4.13 16.32 21.87
C MET A 276 3.66 17.51 22.72
N ASP A 277 2.36 17.62 22.91
CA ASP A 277 1.76 18.64 23.78
C ASP A 277 1.84 18.25 25.26
N GLN A 278 1.43 19.17 26.15
CA GLN A 278 1.49 18.98 27.60
C GLN A 278 0.69 17.78 28.11
N ASP A 279 -0.37 17.38 27.41
CA ASP A 279 -1.17 16.18 27.72
C ASP A 279 -0.54 14.87 27.24
N GLY A 280 0.59 14.93 26.51
CA GLY A 280 1.29 13.78 25.96
C GLY A 280 0.86 13.39 24.55
N LEU A 281 -0.17 14.03 24.00
CA LEU A 281 -0.67 13.78 22.65
C LEU A 281 0.17 14.53 21.61
N ILE A 282 0.23 13.99 20.40
CA ILE A 282 0.95 14.61 19.27
C ILE A 282 0.04 15.62 18.57
N MET A 283 0.59 16.81 18.39
CA MET A 283 0.07 17.85 17.51
C MET A 283 0.84 17.87 16.19
N ALA A 284 0.19 18.23 15.09
CA ALA A 284 0.80 18.35 13.78
C ALA A 284 0.03 19.31 12.87
N GLY A 285 0.76 19.93 11.94
CA GLY A 285 0.23 20.77 10.87
C GLY A 285 -0.12 22.20 11.31
N GLU A 286 0.22 23.14 10.45
CA GLU A 286 -0.16 24.55 10.59
C GLU A 286 -0.30 25.21 9.20
N GLY A 287 -1.07 26.27 9.11
CA GLY A 287 -1.20 27.04 7.85
C GLY A 287 -1.78 26.21 6.71
N LEU A 288 -0.97 25.94 5.69
CA LEU A 288 -1.33 25.14 4.51
C LEU A 288 -0.69 23.74 4.52
N ASP A 289 -0.12 23.32 5.64
CA ASP A 289 0.48 21.98 5.75
C ASP A 289 -0.60 20.91 5.64
N GLN A 290 -0.26 19.83 4.95
CA GLN A 290 -1.06 18.62 4.86
C GLN A 290 -0.14 17.44 5.17
N VAL A 291 -0.15 16.99 6.41
CA VAL A 291 0.83 16.02 6.94
C VAL A 291 0.24 14.67 7.31
N THR A 292 -1.09 14.54 7.32
CA THR A 292 -1.79 13.25 7.48
C THR A 292 -2.06 12.60 6.12
N TRP A 293 -2.61 11.40 6.10
CA TRP A 293 -2.95 10.72 4.84
C TRP A 293 -4.10 11.39 4.06
N MET A 294 -4.93 12.21 4.74
CA MET A 294 -5.95 13.05 4.08
C MET A 294 -5.33 14.39 3.68
N ASP A 295 -4.43 14.38 2.70
CA ASP A 295 -3.47 15.43 2.42
C ASP A 295 -3.74 16.25 1.15
N VAL A 296 -4.92 16.13 0.56
CA VAL A 296 -5.27 16.91 -0.64
C VAL A 296 -5.26 18.40 -0.35
N ARG A 297 -4.59 19.14 -1.24
CA ARG A 297 -4.56 20.60 -1.27
C ARG A 297 -4.74 21.11 -2.69
N VAL A 298 -5.64 22.06 -2.90
CA VAL A 298 -5.88 22.72 -4.18
C VAL A 298 -5.60 24.21 -4.04
N GLY A 299 -4.38 24.64 -4.36
CA GLY A 299 -3.92 26.00 -4.11
C GLY A 299 -3.92 26.34 -2.62
N GLU A 300 -4.78 27.25 -2.19
CA GLU A 300 -4.98 27.64 -0.77
C GLU A 300 -6.17 26.91 -0.11
N ILE A 301 -6.86 26.03 -0.84
CA ILE A 301 -8.01 25.28 -0.32
C ILE A 301 -7.51 23.97 0.28
N LEU A 302 -7.86 23.73 1.53
CA LEU A 302 -7.68 22.47 2.24
C LEU A 302 -9.05 21.80 2.38
N PRO A 303 -9.38 20.81 1.55
CA PRO A 303 -10.69 20.14 1.63
C PRO A 303 -10.93 19.45 2.98
N THR A 304 -9.88 18.92 3.56
CA THR A 304 -9.93 18.17 4.83
C THR A 304 -8.77 18.62 5.73
N PRO A 305 -8.85 19.84 6.31
CA PRO A 305 -7.80 20.31 7.20
C PRO A 305 -7.79 19.49 8.48
N ARG A 306 -6.62 18.94 8.84
CA ARG A 306 -6.48 18.07 10.01
C ARG A 306 -5.32 18.54 10.90
N HIS A 307 -5.27 19.86 11.12
CA HIS A 307 -4.31 20.50 12.02
C HIS A 307 -4.72 20.31 13.49
N GLY A 308 -3.76 20.01 14.34
CA GLY A 308 -3.98 19.73 15.75
C GLY A 308 -3.58 18.29 16.11
N LYS A 309 -4.43 17.58 16.83
CA LYS A 309 -4.21 16.21 17.31
C LYS A 309 -5.07 15.23 16.50
N PRO A 310 -4.57 14.64 15.39
CA PRO A 310 -5.33 13.65 14.62
C PRO A 310 -5.46 12.33 15.40
N VAL A 311 -6.62 11.69 15.29
CA VAL A 311 -6.94 10.49 16.09
C VAL A 311 -6.03 9.31 15.77
N GLU A 312 -5.80 9.00 14.50
CA GLU A 312 -4.94 7.88 14.08
C GLU A 312 -3.47 8.15 14.41
N VAL A 313 -3.00 9.38 14.27
CA VAL A 313 -1.61 9.73 14.61
C VAL A 313 -1.37 9.49 16.10
N ASN A 314 -2.32 9.81 16.97
CA ASN A 314 -2.21 9.56 18.39
C ASN A 314 -2.35 8.07 18.74
N ALA A 315 -3.08 7.29 17.94
CA ALA A 315 -3.08 5.85 18.04
C ALA A 315 -1.70 5.25 17.66
N TYR A 316 -1.09 5.72 16.58
CA TYR A 316 0.26 5.31 16.17
C TYR A 316 1.33 5.71 17.20
N TRP A 317 1.19 6.90 17.78
CA TRP A 317 2.09 7.37 18.85
C TRP A 317 2.04 6.47 20.07
N TYR A 318 0.85 6.16 20.59
CA TYR A 318 0.68 5.22 21.70
C TYR A 318 1.28 3.85 21.38
N ASN A 319 0.96 3.31 20.22
CA ASN A 319 1.50 2.03 19.74
C ASN A 319 3.04 2.06 19.70
N ALA A 320 3.64 3.13 19.17
CA ALA A 320 5.11 3.29 19.11
C ALA A 320 5.76 3.32 20.50
N LEU A 321 5.14 4.01 21.47
CA LEU A 321 5.61 4.01 22.86
C LEU A 321 5.58 2.62 23.48
N CYS A 322 4.50 1.88 23.30
CA CYS A 322 4.38 0.50 23.79
C CYS A 322 5.40 -0.45 23.12
N ILE A 323 5.62 -0.30 21.82
CA ILE A 323 6.64 -1.05 21.09
C ILE A 323 8.04 -0.77 21.66
N MET A 324 8.38 0.50 21.88
CA MET A 324 9.69 0.85 22.43
C MET A 324 9.87 0.37 23.86
N ALA A 325 8.83 0.37 24.68
CA ALA A 325 8.87 -0.24 26.01
C ALA A 325 9.14 -1.75 25.91
N ALA A 326 8.46 -2.45 25.01
CA ALA A 326 8.65 -3.88 24.79
C ALA A 326 10.07 -4.21 24.26
N PHE A 327 10.55 -3.46 23.28
CA PHE A 327 11.92 -3.64 22.75
C PHE A 327 13.00 -3.28 23.76
N SER A 328 12.82 -2.22 24.56
CA SER A 328 13.73 -1.89 25.65
C SER A 328 13.92 -3.08 26.59
N ARG A 329 12.82 -3.74 27.02
CA ARG A 329 12.91 -4.94 27.87
C ARG A 329 13.60 -6.10 27.19
N LYS A 330 13.27 -6.37 25.91
CA LYS A 330 13.92 -7.44 25.13
C LYS A 330 15.42 -7.25 24.98
N ARG A 331 15.88 -6.00 25.03
CA ARG A 331 17.30 -5.60 24.99
C ARG A 331 17.96 -5.55 26.39
N GLY A 332 17.23 -5.87 27.45
CA GLY A 332 17.72 -5.87 28.84
C GLY A 332 17.56 -4.55 29.60
N GLY A 333 16.85 -3.57 29.02
CA GLY A 333 16.42 -2.35 29.69
C GLY A 333 15.10 -2.54 30.45
N ASP A 334 14.62 -1.50 31.15
CA ASP A 334 13.37 -1.58 31.92
C ASP A 334 12.13 -1.07 31.15
N GLY A 335 12.31 -0.22 30.14
CA GLY A 335 11.23 0.37 29.34
C GLY A 335 10.30 1.34 30.10
N ALA A 336 10.56 1.61 31.37
CA ALA A 336 9.64 2.29 32.28
C ALA A 336 9.33 3.74 31.86
N GLU A 337 10.24 4.42 31.18
CA GLU A 337 9.99 5.78 30.66
C GLU A 337 8.90 5.77 29.59
N TYR A 338 9.01 4.87 28.63
CA TYR A 338 8.03 4.73 27.56
C TYR A 338 6.65 4.32 28.10
N GLU A 339 6.62 3.41 29.08
CA GLU A 339 5.36 3.00 29.73
C GLU A 339 4.65 4.13 30.44
N ARG A 340 5.40 4.94 31.24
CA ARG A 340 4.82 6.10 31.91
C ARG A 340 4.24 7.09 30.92
N LEU A 341 4.90 7.29 29.79
CA LEU A 341 4.40 8.19 28.75
C LEU A 341 3.18 7.59 28.04
N ALA A 342 3.22 6.30 27.71
CA ALA A 342 2.08 5.60 27.12
C ALA A 342 0.84 5.67 28.02
N GLU A 343 1.00 5.47 29.33
CA GLU A 343 -0.11 5.59 30.29
C GLU A 343 -0.70 7.01 30.33
N LYS A 344 0.15 8.03 30.27
CA LYS A 344 -0.31 9.42 30.17
C LYS A 344 -1.11 9.66 28.88
N VAL A 345 -0.59 9.19 27.74
CA VAL A 345 -1.25 9.28 26.43
C VAL A 345 -2.60 8.58 26.47
N ARG A 346 -2.68 7.38 27.04
CA ARG A 346 -3.91 6.60 27.18
C ARG A 346 -4.99 7.37 27.94
N GLY A 347 -4.64 7.96 29.08
CA GLY A 347 -5.58 8.76 29.88
C GLY A 347 -6.08 9.97 29.12
N SER A 348 -5.16 10.76 28.56
CA SER A 348 -5.50 11.97 27.79
C SER A 348 -6.32 11.67 26.53
N PHE A 349 -5.99 10.57 25.81
CA PHE A 349 -6.71 10.18 24.61
C PHE A 349 -8.17 9.81 24.92
N ALA A 350 -8.39 8.97 25.93
CA ALA A 350 -9.73 8.54 26.31
C ALA A 350 -10.63 9.70 26.76
N GLU A 351 -10.06 10.71 27.43
CA GLU A 351 -10.77 11.92 27.86
C GLU A 351 -11.06 12.86 26.68
N ALA A 352 -10.06 13.08 25.81
CA ALA A 352 -10.14 14.11 24.79
C ALA A 352 -10.96 13.67 23.56
N PHE A 353 -10.80 12.43 23.10
CA PHE A 353 -11.36 11.96 21.82
C PHE A 353 -12.74 11.30 21.95
N TRP A 354 -13.10 10.74 23.11
CA TRP A 354 -14.35 9.99 23.23
C TRP A 354 -15.60 10.87 23.11
N MET A 355 -16.56 10.43 22.31
CA MET A 355 -17.88 11.05 22.16
C MET A 355 -18.95 10.11 22.71
N GLU A 356 -19.43 10.39 23.92
CA GLU A 356 -20.40 9.53 24.63
C GLU A 356 -21.71 9.35 23.83
N GLU A 357 -22.20 10.42 23.22
CA GLU A 357 -23.47 10.38 22.47
C GLU A 357 -23.40 9.64 21.14
N LYS A 358 -22.20 9.57 20.54
CA LYS A 358 -21.97 8.95 19.23
C LYS A 358 -21.30 7.57 19.33
N HIS A 359 -20.85 7.18 20.52
CA HIS A 359 -20.12 5.94 20.78
C HIS A 359 -18.89 5.75 19.86
N CYS A 360 -18.17 6.83 19.58
CA CYS A 360 -17.02 6.82 18.68
C CYS A 360 -16.03 7.93 19.04
N LEU A 361 -14.98 8.08 18.24
CA LEU A 361 -13.91 9.04 18.47
C LEU A 361 -14.06 10.28 17.57
N LYS A 362 -13.70 11.45 18.10
CA LYS A 362 -13.48 12.67 17.32
C LYS A 362 -12.33 12.45 16.34
N ASP A 363 -12.38 13.10 15.19
CA ASP A 363 -11.35 12.95 14.16
C ASP A 363 -10.08 13.76 14.48
N VAL A 364 -10.24 15.02 14.85
CA VAL A 364 -9.12 15.92 15.20
C VAL A 364 -9.51 16.82 16.38
N ILE A 365 -8.53 17.14 17.23
CA ILE A 365 -8.67 18.14 18.29
C ILE A 365 -7.69 19.28 18.01
N SER A 366 -8.20 20.51 17.93
CA SER A 366 -7.42 21.72 17.66
C SER A 366 -7.70 22.77 18.74
N GLY A 367 -6.86 22.84 19.75
CA GLY A 367 -7.06 23.71 20.90
C GLY A 367 -8.36 23.39 21.67
N THR A 368 -9.32 24.30 21.67
CA THR A 368 -10.67 24.11 22.24
C THR A 368 -11.68 23.52 21.27
N ASP A 369 -11.35 23.51 19.99
CA ASP A 369 -12.21 23.03 18.93
C ASP A 369 -11.93 21.55 18.63
N ALA A 370 -12.95 20.85 18.13
CA ALA A 370 -12.82 19.46 17.76
C ALA A 370 -13.63 19.15 16.49
N ASP A 371 -13.03 18.41 15.57
CA ASP A 371 -13.76 17.80 14.47
C ASP A 371 -14.49 16.56 15.00
N THR A 372 -15.81 16.61 15.01
CA THR A 372 -16.70 15.54 15.48
C THR A 372 -17.34 14.76 14.34
N GLN A 373 -16.85 14.93 13.12
CA GLN A 373 -17.28 14.16 11.96
C GLN A 373 -16.92 12.69 12.14
N ILE A 374 -17.80 11.81 11.69
CA ILE A 374 -17.53 10.36 11.74
C ILE A 374 -16.72 9.99 10.52
N ARG A 375 -15.43 9.70 10.73
CA ARG A 375 -14.45 9.35 9.71
C ARG A 375 -13.80 8.00 9.99
N CYS A 376 -13.24 7.37 8.95
CA CYS A 376 -12.61 6.05 9.05
C CYS A 376 -11.33 6.04 9.91
N ASN A 377 -10.70 7.18 10.15
CA ASN A 377 -9.42 7.30 10.85
C ASN A 377 -9.42 6.67 12.25
N GLN A 378 -10.54 6.70 12.95
CA GLN A 378 -10.68 6.12 14.29
C GLN A 378 -10.43 4.61 14.35
N ILE A 379 -10.53 3.88 13.21
CA ILE A 379 -10.34 2.43 13.21
C ILE A 379 -8.92 2.02 13.60
N TRP A 380 -7.95 2.88 13.32
CA TRP A 380 -6.55 2.64 13.68
C TRP A 380 -6.30 2.61 15.19
N ALA A 381 -7.15 3.27 15.99
CA ALA A 381 -7.08 3.18 17.45
C ALA A 381 -7.41 1.77 17.98
N ILE A 382 -8.03 0.91 17.16
CA ILE A 382 -8.43 -0.46 17.53
C ILE A 382 -7.57 -1.52 16.82
N SER A 383 -7.12 -1.26 15.59
CA SER A 383 -6.43 -2.24 14.76
C SER A 383 -4.91 -2.32 14.99
N MET A 384 -4.31 -1.35 15.71
CA MET A 384 -2.88 -1.40 16.05
C MET A 384 -2.56 -2.55 17.02
N PRO A 385 -1.30 -3.05 17.04
CA PRO A 385 -0.84 -4.06 17.99
C PRO A 385 -1.10 -3.69 19.46
N PHE A 386 -0.89 -2.43 19.82
CA PHE A 386 -1.17 -1.90 21.14
C PHE A 386 -2.23 -0.80 21.05
N THR A 387 -3.31 -0.96 21.83
CA THR A 387 -4.47 -0.07 21.82
C THR A 387 -4.79 0.43 23.22
N MET A 388 -5.47 1.57 23.31
CA MET A 388 -5.61 2.31 24.58
C MET A 388 -7.04 2.45 25.09
N LEU A 389 -8.04 2.07 24.31
CA LEU A 389 -9.43 2.07 24.75
C LEU A 389 -9.76 0.80 25.56
N ASP A 390 -10.76 0.89 26.43
CA ASP A 390 -11.33 -0.29 27.05
C ASP A 390 -12.11 -1.13 26.03
N PRO A 391 -12.32 -2.43 26.33
CA PRO A 391 -12.93 -3.36 25.39
C PRO A 391 -14.34 -3.01 24.93
N GLU A 392 -15.11 -2.28 25.73
CA GLU A 392 -16.47 -1.88 25.37
C GLU A 392 -16.44 -0.71 24.38
N ARG A 393 -15.61 0.29 24.61
CA ARG A 393 -15.41 1.41 23.69
C ARG A 393 -14.79 0.96 22.37
N GLU A 394 -13.84 0.00 22.39
CA GLU A 394 -13.33 -0.59 21.15
C GLU A 394 -14.45 -1.20 20.30
N ARG A 395 -15.37 -1.95 20.94
CA ARG A 395 -16.52 -2.55 20.24
C ARG A 395 -17.43 -1.47 19.67
N GLN A 396 -17.78 -0.46 20.46
CA GLN A 396 -18.65 0.63 20.04
C GLN A 396 -18.07 1.40 18.85
N VAL A 397 -16.76 1.65 18.81
CA VAL A 397 -16.10 2.26 17.64
C VAL A 397 -16.25 1.37 16.40
N VAL A 398 -15.98 0.05 16.52
CA VAL A 398 -16.12 -0.89 15.39
C VAL A 398 -17.56 -0.94 14.87
N ASP A 399 -18.54 -0.96 15.77
CA ASP A 399 -19.97 -0.97 15.42
C ASP A 399 -20.38 0.35 14.72
N THR A 400 -19.91 1.50 15.21
CA THR A 400 -20.16 2.82 14.58
C THR A 400 -19.50 2.90 13.19
N VAL A 401 -18.28 2.42 13.04
CA VAL A 401 -17.60 2.37 11.73
C VAL A 401 -18.37 1.48 10.76
N PHE A 402 -18.87 0.34 11.22
CA PHE A 402 -19.73 -0.52 10.40
C PHE A 402 -21.01 0.21 9.96
N GLU A 403 -21.74 0.78 10.90
CA GLU A 403 -23.03 1.43 10.61
C GLU A 403 -22.89 2.62 9.67
N LYS A 404 -21.86 3.46 9.86
CA LYS A 404 -21.74 4.75 9.19
C LYS A 404 -20.83 4.77 7.98
N LEU A 405 -19.82 3.90 7.92
CA LEU A 405 -18.75 4.03 6.94
C LEU A 405 -18.51 2.79 6.09
N TYR A 406 -18.93 1.60 6.57
CA TYR A 406 -18.63 0.35 5.89
C TYR A 406 -19.31 0.25 4.52
N THR A 407 -18.53 -0.24 3.56
CA THR A 407 -19.01 -0.79 2.28
C THR A 407 -18.25 -2.09 2.00
N PRO A 408 -18.76 -2.98 1.16
CA PRO A 408 -18.07 -4.22 0.82
C PRO A 408 -16.69 -4.02 0.15
N TYR A 409 -16.41 -2.84 -0.38
CA TYR A 409 -15.19 -2.52 -1.13
C TYR A 409 -14.20 -1.63 -0.36
N GLY A 410 -14.62 -1.08 0.80
CA GLY A 410 -13.78 -0.18 1.58
C GLY A 410 -14.56 0.58 2.64
N LEU A 411 -13.90 1.55 3.29
CA LEU A 411 -14.57 2.46 4.20
C LEU A 411 -14.75 3.84 3.57
N ARG A 412 -15.93 4.45 3.78
CA ARG A 412 -16.14 5.86 3.47
C ARG A 412 -15.23 6.72 4.36
N THR A 413 -14.68 7.75 3.78
CA THR A 413 -13.83 8.71 4.50
C THR A 413 -14.62 9.69 5.37
N LEU A 414 -15.93 9.81 5.11
CA LEU A 414 -16.89 10.61 5.86
C LEU A 414 -18.26 9.92 5.83
N SER A 415 -18.99 9.97 6.95
CA SER A 415 -20.37 9.44 7.03
C SER A 415 -21.30 10.11 6.03
N GLN A 416 -22.21 9.33 5.45
CA GLN A 416 -23.24 9.84 4.52
C GLN A 416 -24.23 10.81 5.21
N ASP A 417 -24.33 10.76 6.52
CA ASP A 417 -25.19 11.67 7.31
C ASP A 417 -24.60 13.06 7.47
N ASP A 418 -23.31 13.24 7.12
CA ASP A 418 -22.63 14.52 7.27
C ASP A 418 -22.99 15.49 6.14
N PRO A 419 -23.30 16.77 6.45
CA PRO A 419 -23.63 17.76 5.42
C PRO A 419 -22.52 18.02 4.39
N GLN A 420 -21.28 17.69 4.71
CA GLN A 420 -20.13 17.85 3.81
C GLN A 420 -19.88 16.60 2.96
N PHE A 421 -20.67 15.54 3.13
CA PHE A 421 -20.51 14.31 2.37
C PHE A 421 -20.63 14.55 0.85
N ARG A 422 -19.69 14.00 0.09
CA ARG A 422 -19.64 14.05 -1.37
C ARG A 422 -19.76 12.64 -1.93
N PRO A 423 -20.87 12.33 -2.64
CA PRO A 423 -21.20 10.96 -3.05
C PRO A 423 -20.30 10.43 -4.18
N SER A 424 -19.74 11.31 -5.02
CA SER A 424 -19.02 10.90 -6.22
C SER A 424 -17.63 11.53 -6.33
N TYR A 425 -16.64 10.72 -6.70
CA TYR A 425 -15.31 11.14 -7.07
C TYR A 425 -15.21 11.24 -8.60
N GLY A 426 -15.10 12.43 -9.14
CA GLY A 426 -15.05 12.68 -10.58
C GLY A 426 -15.26 14.16 -10.92
N GLY A 427 -15.35 14.44 -12.21
CA GLY A 427 -15.47 15.81 -12.71
C GLY A 427 -14.12 16.51 -12.91
N GLU A 428 -14.11 17.84 -12.83
CA GLU A 428 -12.88 18.61 -12.92
C GLU A 428 -12.00 18.43 -11.68
N VAL A 429 -10.71 18.81 -11.78
CA VAL A 429 -9.70 18.59 -10.72
C VAL A 429 -10.20 19.06 -9.36
N LEU A 430 -10.76 20.27 -9.27
CA LEU A 430 -11.24 20.81 -8.00
C LEU A 430 -12.40 19.99 -7.42
N GLU A 431 -13.38 19.60 -8.24
CA GLU A 431 -14.54 18.82 -7.80
C GLU A 431 -14.13 17.45 -7.29
N ARG A 432 -13.25 16.79 -8.03
CA ARG A 432 -12.67 15.50 -7.68
C ARG A 432 -11.89 15.58 -6.38
N ASP A 433 -10.99 16.53 -6.24
CA ASP A 433 -10.10 16.67 -5.10
C ASP A 433 -10.87 17.09 -3.83
N LEU A 434 -11.96 17.87 -3.99
CA LEU A 434 -12.89 18.15 -2.89
C LEU A 434 -13.65 16.90 -2.39
N ALA A 435 -13.81 15.86 -3.20
CA ALA A 435 -14.48 14.62 -2.81
C ALA A 435 -13.54 13.57 -2.22
N TYR A 436 -12.23 13.66 -2.48
CA TYR A 436 -11.25 12.59 -2.26
C TYR A 436 -11.23 12.05 -0.83
N HIS A 437 -11.39 12.93 0.17
CA HIS A 437 -11.48 12.56 1.59
C HIS A 437 -12.78 13.03 2.26
N GLN A 438 -13.82 13.32 1.47
CA GLN A 438 -15.11 13.82 1.95
C GLN A 438 -16.27 12.88 1.58
N GLY A 439 -16.05 11.58 1.66
CA GLY A 439 -17.08 10.58 1.40
C GLY A 439 -16.61 9.42 0.51
N THR A 440 -15.63 9.67 -0.36
CA THR A 440 -15.01 8.63 -1.20
C THR A 440 -14.63 7.40 -0.38
N VAL A 441 -14.96 6.23 -0.91
CA VAL A 441 -14.63 4.93 -0.31
C VAL A 441 -13.18 4.59 -0.63
N TRP A 442 -12.40 4.32 0.41
CA TRP A 442 -11.02 3.85 0.29
C TRP A 442 -10.92 2.37 0.63
N ALA A 443 -10.23 1.61 -0.22
CA ALA A 443 -10.13 0.17 -0.06
C ALA A 443 -9.21 -0.24 1.10
N TYR A 444 -8.10 0.47 1.33
CA TYR A 444 -7.10 0.06 2.33
C TYR A 444 -7.60 0.04 3.79
N PRO A 445 -8.45 0.97 4.28
CA PRO A 445 -8.89 0.92 5.67
C PRO A 445 -9.79 -0.28 5.99
N LEU A 446 -10.28 -0.98 4.96
CA LEU A 446 -11.10 -2.17 5.14
C LEU A 446 -10.33 -3.31 5.82
N GLY A 447 -9.03 -3.46 5.52
CA GLY A 447 -8.19 -4.44 6.20
C GLY A 447 -8.08 -4.16 7.70
N ALA A 448 -7.81 -2.89 8.06
CA ALA A 448 -7.79 -2.45 9.45
C ALA A 448 -9.14 -2.67 10.16
N TYR A 449 -10.26 -2.42 9.46
CA TYR A 449 -11.60 -2.69 9.99
C TYR A 449 -11.81 -4.18 10.29
N TYR A 450 -11.47 -5.08 9.37
CA TYR A 450 -11.64 -6.51 9.61
C TYR A 450 -10.74 -7.03 10.74
N LEU A 451 -9.50 -6.56 10.84
CA LEU A 451 -8.64 -6.90 11.98
C LEU A 451 -9.18 -6.39 13.31
N ALA A 452 -9.72 -5.17 13.34
CA ALA A 452 -10.39 -4.61 14.51
C ALA A 452 -11.66 -5.42 14.87
N TYR A 453 -12.48 -5.79 13.87
CA TYR A 453 -13.67 -6.62 14.06
C TYR A 453 -13.31 -7.99 14.65
N LEU A 454 -12.29 -8.66 14.11
CA LEU A 454 -11.80 -9.94 14.63
C LEU A 454 -11.31 -9.82 16.08
N LYS A 455 -10.59 -8.73 16.40
CA LYS A 455 -10.12 -8.45 17.76
C LYS A 455 -11.27 -8.32 18.76
N VAL A 456 -12.29 -7.51 18.47
CA VAL A 456 -13.35 -7.20 19.43
C VAL A 456 -14.41 -8.31 19.53
N ASN A 457 -14.60 -9.11 18.47
CA ASN A 457 -15.59 -10.18 18.41
C ASN A 457 -15.01 -11.59 18.54
N GLY A 458 -13.68 -11.74 18.56
CA GLY A 458 -13.00 -13.05 18.61
C GLY A 458 -12.33 -13.36 19.95
N ARG A 459 -12.94 -13.01 21.10
CA ARG A 459 -12.32 -13.10 22.44
C ARG A 459 -12.22 -14.53 23.00
N ASN A 460 -13.06 -15.44 22.56
CA ASN A 460 -13.01 -16.85 22.93
C ASN A 460 -13.12 -17.74 21.68
N GLY A 461 -12.88 -19.05 21.84
CA GLY A 461 -12.75 -19.97 20.71
C GLY A 461 -13.98 -20.07 19.81
N GLU A 462 -15.22 -19.94 20.34
CA GLU A 462 -16.44 -19.98 19.53
C GLU A 462 -16.78 -18.62 18.92
N GLU A 463 -16.57 -17.54 19.67
CA GLU A 463 -16.71 -16.18 19.17
C GLU A 463 -15.73 -15.94 18.03
N ARG A 464 -14.48 -16.37 18.20
CA ARG A 464 -13.43 -16.29 17.19
C ARG A 464 -13.84 -16.97 15.89
N LYS A 465 -14.33 -18.22 15.94
CA LYS A 465 -14.79 -18.93 14.74
C LYS A 465 -15.91 -18.18 14.03
N ARG A 466 -16.90 -17.69 14.77
CA ARG A 466 -18.00 -16.91 14.19
C ARG A 466 -17.53 -15.60 13.57
N ALA A 467 -16.60 -14.90 14.22
CA ALA A 467 -16.02 -13.68 13.69
C ALA A 467 -15.20 -13.94 12.42
N GLU A 468 -14.40 -15.00 12.39
CA GLU A 468 -13.64 -15.44 11.22
C GLU A 468 -14.55 -15.83 10.05
N GLU A 469 -15.61 -16.60 10.30
CA GLU A 469 -16.62 -16.96 9.29
C GLU A 469 -17.29 -15.71 8.72
N TYR A 470 -17.73 -14.80 9.59
CA TYR A 470 -18.35 -13.55 9.16
C TYR A 470 -17.40 -12.74 8.26
N VAL A 471 -16.14 -12.57 8.65
CA VAL A 471 -15.17 -11.82 7.84
C VAL A 471 -14.90 -12.52 6.51
N ARG A 472 -14.78 -13.85 6.47
CA ARG A 472 -14.62 -14.61 5.22
C ARG A 472 -15.79 -14.38 4.27
N ASP A 473 -17.03 -14.41 4.79
CA ASP A 473 -18.24 -14.18 3.98
C ASP A 473 -18.27 -12.75 3.41
N GLN A 474 -17.94 -11.75 4.23
CA GLN A 474 -17.87 -10.36 3.76
C GLN A 474 -16.79 -10.16 2.69
N MET A 475 -15.63 -10.80 2.85
CA MET A 475 -14.52 -10.67 1.90
C MET A 475 -14.78 -11.33 0.54
N GLN A 476 -15.74 -12.25 0.41
CA GLN A 476 -16.10 -12.85 -0.89
C GLN A 476 -16.51 -11.79 -1.93
N VAL A 477 -17.09 -10.68 -1.51
CA VAL A 477 -17.48 -9.60 -2.43
C VAL A 477 -16.26 -8.99 -3.13
N LEU A 478 -15.09 -8.95 -2.46
CA LEU A 478 -13.86 -8.44 -3.05
C LEU A 478 -13.36 -9.28 -4.25
N GLU A 479 -13.84 -10.52 -4.42
CA GLU A 479 -13.53 -11.33 -5.60
C GLU A 479 -14.00 -10.64 -6.89
N SER A 480 -15.14 -9.94 -6.83
CA SER A 480 -15.62 -9.15 -7.97
C SER A 480 -14.69 -7.96 -8.28
N ALA A 481 -14.13 -7.32 -7.27
CA ALA A 481 -13.18 -6.23 -7.43
C ALA A 481 -11.90 -6.66 -8.15
N LEU A 482 -11.45 -7.90 -7.96
CA LEU A 482 -10.29 -8.45 -8.68
C LEU A 482 -10.52 -8.64 -10.19
N ARG A 483 -11.75 -8.48 -10.67
CA ARG A 483 -12.13 -8.65 -12.10
C ARG A 483 -12.56 -7.35 -12.75
N GLU A 484 -12.62 -6.27 -11.96
CA GLU A 484 -13.00 -4.93 -12.38
C GLU A 484 -11.76 -4.02 -12.30
N GLY A 485 -11.64 -3.04 -13.18
CA GLY A 485 -10.52 -2.11 -13.23
C GLY A 485 -9.22 -2.76 -13.71
N CYS A 486 -8.49 -3.40 -12.82
CA CYS A 486 -7.28 -4.17 -13.15
C CYS A 486 -7.39 -5.60 -12.64
N ILE A 487 -7.35 -6.57 -13.55
CA ILE A 487 -7.52 -7.98 -13.22
C ILE A 487 -6.47 -8.45 -12.19
N GLY A 488 -6.96 -9.00 -11.08
CA GLY A 488 -6.15 -9.54 -10.00
C GLY A 488 -5.62 -8.47 -9.03
N GLN A 489 -6.04 -7.21 -9.16
CA GLN A 489 -5.61 -6.10 -8.31
C GLN A 489 -6.78 -5.49 -7.55
N LEU A 490 -6.47 -4.76 -6.49
CA LEU A 490 -7.42 -3.91 -5.79
C LEU A 490 -7.12 -2.44 -6.09
N PRO A 491 -8.14 -1.63 -6.41
CA PRO A 491 -7.95 -0.23 -6.72
C PRO A 491 -7.71 0.60 -5.47
N GLU A 492 -7.47 1.88 -5.68
CA GLU A 492 -7.32 2.87 -4.64
C GLU A 492 -8.65 3.18 -3.97
N ILE A 493 -9.64 3.61 -4.75
CA ILE A 493 -10.90 4.19 -4.29
C ILE A 493 -12.11 3.76 -5.12
N TYR A 494 -13.30 4.07 -4.56
CA TYR A 494 -14.60 3.98 -5.20
C TYR A 494 -15.45 5.21 -4.84
N ASP A 495 -16.57 5.42 -5.51
CA ASP A 495 -17.53 6.45 -5.13
C ASP A 495 -18.07 6.24 -3.71
N GLY A 496 -18.43 7.32 -3.04
CA GLY A 496 -19.04 7.29 -1.71
C GLY A 496 -20.44 6.69 -1.68
N GLU A 497 -21.20 6.89 -2.75
CA GLU A 497 -22.48 6.20 -3.01
C GLU A 497 -22.29 5.17 -4.13
N ASN A 498 -22.95 4.01 -3.99
CA ASN A 498 -22.92 2.92 -4.99
C ASN A 498 -21.47 2.59 -5.45
N PRO A 499 -20.60 2.14 -4.56
CA PRO A 499 -19.18 1.91 -4.87
C PRO A 499 -18.99 0.66 -5.75
N VAL A 500 -19.40 0.72 -7.02
CA VAL A 500 -19.39 -0.42 -7.96
C VAL A 500 -18.30 -0.33 -9.03
N SER A 501 -17.72 0.86 -9.23
CA SER A 501 -16.67 1.08 -10.22
C SER A 501 -15.44 1.67 -9.56
N SER A 502 -14.27 1.08 -9.85
CA SER A 502 -12.98 1.54 -9.34
C SER A 502 -12.59 2.90 -9.91
N LYS A 503 -11.88 3.69 -9.09
CA LYS A 503 -11.34 5.00 -9.43
C LYS A 503 -9.97 5.19 -8.80
N GLY A 504 -9.32 6.31 -9.11
CA GLY A 504 -7.95 6.55 -8.68
C GLY A 504 -6.96 5.62 -9.38
N CYS A 505 -5.98 5.11 -8.67
CA CYS A 505 -5.10 4.07 -9.17
C CYS A 505 -5.87 2.75 -9.33
N PHE A 506 -5.72 2.09 -10.46
CA PHE A 506 -6.38 0.80 -10.70
C PHE A 506 -5.73 -0.36 -9.93
N ALA A 507 -4.54 -0.16 -9.37
CA ALA A 507 -3.82 -1.12 -8.55
C ALA A 507 -3.06 -0.37 -7.45
N GLN A 508 -3.40 -0.63 -6.19
CA GLN A 508 -2.85 0.10 -5.05
C GLN A 508 -2.23 -0.87 -4.03
N ALA A 509 -0.96 -0.63 -3.68
CA ALA A 509 -0.18 -1.51 -2.82
C ALA A 509 -0.80 -1.68 -1.43
N TRP A 510 -1.22 -0.59 -0.79
CA TRP A 510 -1.83 -0.67 0.54
C TRP A 510 -3.21 -1.34 0.53
N SER A 511 -4.00 -1.21 -0.54
CA SER A 511 -5.27 -1.93 -0.67
C SER A 511 -5.06 -3.45 -0.70
N VAL A 512 -4.10 -3.91 -1.50
CA VAL A 512 -3.72 -5.33 -1.56
C VAL A 512 -3.08 -5.77 -0.25
N GLY A 513 -2.16 -4.98 0.31
CA GLY A 513 -1.43 -5.29 1.54
C GLY A 513 -2.36 -5.46 2.74
N GLU A 514 -3.25 -4.52 2.98
CA GLU A 514 -4.15 -4.56 4.12
C GLU A 514 -5.12 -5.76 4.07
N ILE A 515 -5.60 -6.15 2.90
CA ILE A 515 -6.43 -7.34 2.76
C ILE A 515 -5.61 -8.63 2.94
N LEU A 516 -4.35 -8.68 2.49
CA LEU A 516 -3.46 -9.81 2.76
C LEU A 516 -3.19 -10.04 4.25
N ARG A 517 -3.09 -8.98 5.05
CA ARG A 517 -2.98 -9.09 6.52
C ARG A 517 -4.19 -9.79 7.14
N VAL A 518 -5.38 -9.52 6.60
CA VAL A 518 -6.60 -10.22 7.06
C VAL A 518 -6.52 -11.70 6.72
N TYR A 519 -6.14 -12.05 5.49
CA TYR A 519 -5.95 -13.45 5.10
C TYR A 519 -4.88 -14.15 5.93
N GLU A 520 -3.79 -13.49 6.24
CA GLU A 520 -2.77 -14.03 7.15
C GLU A 520 -3.35 -14.40 8.51
N HIS A 521 -4.15 -13.50 9.10
CA HIS A 521 -4.83 -13.77 10.37
C HIS A 521 -5.81 -14.95 10.25
N LEU A 522 -6.59 -15.02 9.16
CA LEU A 522 -7.60 -16.05 8.96
C LEU A 522 -7.01 -17.45 8.66
N GLU A 523 -5.84 -17.55 8.02
CA GLU A 523 -5.32 -18.81 7.49
C GLU A 523 -4.07 -19.31 8.22
N LYS A 524 -3.22 -18.42 8.76
CA LYS A 524 -1.91 -18.81 9.34
C LYS A 524 -1.87 -18.81 10.87
N VAL A 525 -2.74 -18.06 11.52
CA VAL A 525 -2.82 -18.04 13.01
C VAL A 525 -3.53 -19.29 13.55
N SER A 526 -4.04 -20.14 12.68
CA SER A 526 -4.74 -21.39 13.06
C SER A 526 -3.80 -22.61 13.21
N GLU A 527 -2.49 -22.45 12.94
CA GLU A 527 -1.45 -23.44 13.20
C GLU A 527 -0.79 -23.19 14.56
#